data_591bba26d8e249bf65f789a424922bf7
#
_entry.id   591bba26d8e249bf65f789a424922bf7
#
_cell.length_a   1.000
_cell.length_b   1.000
_cell.length_c   1.000
_cell.angle_alpha   90.00
_cell.angle_beta   90.00
_cell.angle_gamma   90.00
#
_symmetry.space_group_name_H-M   'P 1'
#
loop_
_entity.id
_entity.type
_entity.pdbx_description
1 polymer ?
#
loop_
_entity_poly.entity_id
_entity_poly.type
_entity_poly.pdbx_seq_one_letter_code
_entity_poly.pdbx_strand_id
1 'polypeptide(L)'
;MSVPDIAGIAAIVVSHDSEETLDDCLQRLRNADGVAEIRVIDNDSSDASLEIVQRHAVADPRLRFIANPDNPGFAVACNQGAADSSVPWLAFVNPDCLVEVDTLARLREHAEQEAPALVGADLVDEDGVRDVAARRHDPDFAAMLRSPAAARLGVEIDTTASLQHVDAVSGALMLLPRWLFERVGGFDVGYRLHAEDLDLCRRVRDVGARVAVANEVRVVHVRGVSSRSRPVFVEWHKHRGLWRYFGKFEAPRRSGFVRAAVFAMIWVRFPFAALRALLRTQR
;
A
#
# COMPACT_ATOMS: atom_id res chain seq x y z
N MET A 1 15.98 -22.50 -22.56
CA MET A 1 15.72 -21.11 -22.18
C MET A 1 14.22 -20.90 -22.36
N SER A 2 13.46 -20.87 -21.28
CA SER A 2 12.02 -20.53 -21.34
C SER A 2 11.89 -19.07 -21.80
N VAL A 3 11.00 -18.84 -22.76
CA VAL A 3 10.59 -17.47 -23.16
C VAL A 3 10.18 -16.76 -21.87
N PRO A 4 10.69 -15.54 -21.57
CA PRO A 4 10.20 -14.80 -20.40
C PRO A 4 8.69 -14.63 -20.56
N ASP A 5 7.95 -14.99 -19.51
CA ASP A 5 6.51 -14.82 -19.47
C ASP A 5 6.19 -13.32 -19.55
N ILE A 6 5.80 -12.87 -20.77
CA ILE A 6 5.52 -11.48 -21.10
C ILE A 6 4.38 -10.91 -20.24
N ALA A 7 3.71 -11.77 -19.49
CA ALA A 7 2.57 -11.46 -18.64
C ALA A 7 2.83 -11.66 -17.13
N GLY A 8 4.06 -12.04 -16.74
CA GLY A 8 4.39 -12.39 -15.35
C GLY A 8 4.24 -11.22 -14.37
N ILE A 9 3.73 -11.54 -13.18
CA ILE A 9 3.57 -10.62 -12.04
C ILE A 9 4.61 -10.97 -10.97
N ALA A 10 5.34 -9.97 -10.46
CA ALA A 10 6.10 -10.08 -9.23
C ALA A 10 5.21 -9.64 -8.06
N ALA A 11 4.87 -10.56 -7.17
CA ALA A 11 4.22 -10.25 -5.91
C ALA A 11 5.29 -9.85 -4.88
N ILE A 12 5.22 -8.62 -4.38
CA ILE A 12 6.16 -8.03 -3.42
C ILE A 12 5.46 -7.92 -2.08
N VAL A 13 5.96 -8.63 -1.08
CA VAL A 13 5.43 -8.66 0.29
C VAL A 13 6.46 -8.08 1.24
N VAL A 14 6.06 -7.09 2.04
CA VAL A 14 6.89 -6.55 3.11
C VAL A 14 6.39 -7.08 4.44
N SER A 15 7.24 -7.84 5.15
CA SER A 15 6.93 -8.45 6.44
C SER A 15 7.64 -7.70 7.57
N HIS A 16 6.96 -7.52 8.69
CA HIS A 16 7.51 -7.11 9.99
C HIS A 16 6.56 -7.55 11.09
N ASP A 17 6.97 -8.56 11.88
CA ASP A 17 6.17 -9.18 12.93
C ASP A 17 4.76 -9.57 12.42
N SER A 18 4.72 -10.43 11.38
CA SER A 18 3.51 -10.78 10.62
C SER A 18 3.19 -12.28 10.69
N GLU A 19 3.70 -13.03 11.67
CA GLU A 19 3.58 -14.49 11.76
C GLU A 19 2.13 -14.99 11.69
N GLU A 20 1.16 -14.19 12.20
CA GLU A 20 -0.26 -14.57 12.26
C GLU A 20 -0.89 -14.77 10.87
N THR A 21 -0.44 -14.03 9.84
CA THR A 21 -1.11 -14.00 8.52
C THR A 21 -0.18 -14.36 7.36
N LEU A 22 1.13 -14.24 7.55
CA LEU A 22 2.13 -14.36 6.49
C LEU A 22 2.11 -15.74 5.81
N ASP A 23 1.90 -16.82 6.57
CA ASP A 23 1.88 -18.18 6.02
C ASP A 23 0.74 -18.37 5.01
N ASP A 24 -0.49 -17.94 5.36
CA ASP A 24 -1.65 -18.02 4.45
C ASP A 24 -1.47 -17.07 3.25
N CYS A 25 -0.97 -15.85 3.47
CA CYS A 25 -0.67 -14.90 2.39
C CYS A 25 0.30 -15.53 1.36
N LEU A 26 1.42 -16.07 1.80
CA LEU A 26 2.42 -16.68 0.91
C LEU A 26 1.89 -17.94 0.23
N GLN A 27 1.12 -18.79 0.94
CA GLN A 27 0.49 -19.96 0.36
C GLN A 27 -0.48 -19.57 -0.77
N ARG A 28 -1.28 -18.53 -0.59
CA ARG A 28 -2.20 -18.01 -1.61
C ARG A 28 -1.46 -17.41 -2.80
N LEU A 29 -0.41 -16.62 -2.58
CA LEU A 29 0.42 -16.06 -3.66
C LEU A 29 1.13 -17.12 -4.50
N ARG A 30 1.57 -18.24 -3.89
CA ARG A 30 2.16 -19.37 -4.60
C ARG A 30 1.16 -20.07 -5.54
N ASN A 31 -0.13 -20.01 -5.21
CA ASN A 31 -1.21 -20.61 -6.01
C ASN A 31 -1.90 -19.58 -6.94
N ALA A 32 -1.51 -18.30 -6.89
CA ALA A 32 -2.16 -17.25 -7.65
C ALA A 32 -1.74 -17.27 -9.13
N ASP A 33 -2.73 -17.10 -10.01
CA ASP A 33 -2.54 -17.08 -11.46
C ASP A 33 -1.70 -15.87 -11.90
N GLY A 34 -0.77 -16.12 -12.83
CA GLY A 34 0.11 -15.10 -13.38
C GLY A 34 1.27 -14.66 -12.48
N VAL A 35 1.40 -15.18 -11.25
CA VAL A 35 2.53 -14.90 -10.36
C VAL A 35 3.75 -15.69 -10.79
N ALA A 36 4.70 -15.01 -11.40
CA ALA A 36 5.96 -15.58 -11.88
C ALA A 36 7.09 -15.42 -10.85
N GLU A 37 7.03 -14.41 -10.00
CA GLU A 37 8.03 -14.12 -8.97
C GLU A 37 7.34 -13.71 -7.66
N ILE A 38 7.87 -14.16 -6.52
CA ILE A 38 7.46 -13.70 -5.19
C ILE A 38 8.70 -13.13 -4.50
N ARG A 39 8.62 -11.89 -4.04
CA ARG A 39 9.70 -11.20 -3.34
C ARG A 39 9.21 -10.82 -1.94
N VAL A 40 9.82 -11.42 -0.93
CA VAL A 40 9.50 -11.12 0.47
C VAL A 40 10.64 -10.32 1.07
N ILE A 41 10.32 -9.16 1.62
CA ILE A 41 11.27 -8.33 2.32
C ILE A 41 10.92 -8.35 3.81
N ASP A 42 11.72 -9.03 4.59
CA ASP A 42 11.58 -9.06 6.04
C ASP A 42 12.32 -7.85 6.65
N ASN A 43 11.57 -7.02 7.34
CA ASN A 43 12.05 -5.78 7.94
C ASN A 43 12.36 -5.97 9.44
N ASP A 44 13.32 -6.85 9.77
CA ASP A 44 13.76 -7.09 11.15
C ASP A 44 12.60 -7.61 12.02
N SER A 45 11.97 -8.70 11.59
CA SER A 45 10.95 -9.39 12.38
C SER A 45 11.59 -10.10 13.58
N SER A 46 10.91 -10.03 14.72
CA SER A 46 11.31 -10.67 15.98
C SER A 46 10.48 -11.91 16.32
N ASP A 47 9.43 -12.18 15.54
CA ASP A 47 8.54 -13.34 15.62
C ASP A 47 8.95 -14.44 14.62
N ALA A 48 8.09 -15.42 14.36
CA ALA A 48 8.34 -16.52 13.43
C ALA A 48 8.24 -16.13 11.94
N SER A 49 8.06 -14.85 11.58
CA SER A 49 7.89 -14.40 10.20
C SER A 49 9.03 -14.87 9.29
N LEU A 50 10.30 -14.70 9.70
CA LEU A 50 11.46 -15.06 8.88
C LEU A 50 11.53 -16.58 8.66
N GLU A 51 11.19 -17.39 9.67
CA GLU A 51 11.15 -18.85 9.54
C GLU A 51 10.06 -19.30 8.55
N ILE A 52 8.91 -18.66 8.57
CA ILE A 52 7.82 -18.88 7.60
C ILE A 52 8.33 -18.60 6.18
N VAL A 53 8.96 -17.46 5.96
CA VAL A 53 9.50 -17.07 4.65
C VAL A 53 10.53 -18.10 4.15
N GLN A 54 11.47 -18.52 5.00
CA GLN A 54 12.50 -19.51 4.66
C GLN A 54 11.88 -20.85 4.25
N ARG A 55 10.86 -21.32 4.97
CA ARG A 55 10.12 -22.54 4.64
C ARG A 55 9.46 -22.46 3.26
N HIS A 56 8.81 -21.33 2.94
CA HIS A 56 8.20 -21.13 1.63
C HIS A 56 9.24 -21.02 0.51
N ALA A 57 10.39 -20.39 0.75
CA ALA A 57 11.47 -20.26 -0.23
C ALA A 57 12.10 -21.62 -0.60
N VAL A 58 12.19 -22.56 0.35
CA VAL A 58 12.62 -23.94 0.08
C VAL A 58 11.59 -24.70 -0.77
N ALA A 59 10.30 -24.42 -0.56
CA ALA A 59 9.21 -25.14 -1.21
C ALA A 59 8.86 -24.59 -2.62
N ASP A 60 9.25 -23.34 -2.94
CA ASP A 60 8.91 -22.69 -4.21
C ASP A 60 10.08 -21.82 -4.71
N PRO A 61 10.75 -22.18 -5.81
CA PRO A 61 11.92 -21.46 -6.32
C PRO A 61 11.59 -20.06 -6.88
N ARG A 62 10.32 -19.72 -7.10
CA ARG A 62 9.88 -18.37 -7.49
C ARG A 62 10.01 -17.39 -6.33
N LEU A 63 9.99 -17.90 -5.08
CA LEU A 63 10.09 -17.08 -3.88
C LEU A 63 11.55 -16.81 -3.54
N ARG A 64 11.90 -15.53 -3.48
CA ARG A 64 13.17 -15.04 -2.92
C ARG A 64 12.87 -14.06 -1.81
N PHE A 65 13.80 -13.91 -0.87
CA PHE A 65 13.63 -12.97 0.23
C PHE A 65 14.91 -12.19 0.54
N ILE A 66 14.70 -11.01 1.11
CA ILE A 66 15.73 -10.15 1.68
C ILE A 66 15.39 -9.98 3.16
N ALA A 67 16.32 -10.33 4.05
CA ALA A 67 16.21 -10.04 5.48
C ALA A 67 17.00 -8.78 5.79
N ASN A 68 16.32 -7.69 6.07
CA ASN A 68 16.94 -6.43 6.46
C ASN A 68 17.38 -6.52 7.93
N PRO A 69 18.58 -6.01 8.28
CA PRO A 69 19.09 -6.03 9.66
C PRO A 69 18.43 -4.99 10.56
N ASP A 70 17.60 -4.15 10.01
CA ASP A 70 16.78 -3.14 10.68
C ASP A 70 15.47 -2.96 9.90
N ASN A 71 14.54 -2.18 10.47
CA ASN A 71 13.31 -1.83 9.76
C ASN A 71 13.46 -0.47 9.04
N PRO A 72 13.85 -0.42 7.75
CA PRO A 72 14.01 0.84 7.02
C PRO A 72 12.66 1.49 6.64
N GLY A 73 11.55 0.78 6.82
CA GLY A 73 10.20 1.20 6.48
C GLY A 73 9.66 0.59 5.18
N PHE A 74 8.35 0.71 5.01
CA PHE A 74 7.60 0.07 3.92
C PHE A 74 8.08 0.49 2.53
N ALA A 75 8.25 1.79 2.29
CA ALA A 75 8.65 2.33 0.99
C ALA A 75 10.02 1.80 0.52
N VAL A 76 11.01 1.71 1.44
CA VAL A 76 12.34 1.17 1.12
C VAL A 76 12.24 -0.31 0.77
N ALA A 77 11.53 -1.08 1.57
CA ALA A 77 11.36 -2.52 1.35
C ALA A 77 10.63 -2.83 0.05
N CYS A 78 9.57 -2.10 -0.29
CA CYS A 78 8.87 -2.22 -1.58
C CYS A 78 9.82 -1.96 -2.76
N ASN A 79 10.66 -0.92 -2.68
CA ASN A 79 11.64 -0.63 -3.72
C ASN A 79 12.71 -1.73 -3.83
N GLN A 80 13.15 -2.32 -2.72
CA GLN A 80 14.07 -3.47 -2.74
C GLN A 80 13.46 -4.67 -3.47
N GLY A 81 12.21 -5.02 -3.16
CA GLY A 81 11.51 -6.13 -3.81
C GLY A 81 11.28 -5.88 -5.30
N ALA A 82 10.94 -4.63 -5.68
CA ALA A 82 10.82 -4.25 -7.07
C ALA A 82 12.15 -4.36 -7.83
N ALA A 83 13.26 -3.95 -7.21
CA ALA A 83 14.61 -4.03 -7.80
C ALA A 83 15.10 -5.48 -7.97
N ASP A 84 14.71 -6.41 -7.05
CA ASP A 84 15.07 -7.84 -7.12
C ASP A 84 14.17 -8.65 -8.06
N SER A 85 13.26 -8.02 -8.79
CA SER A 85 12.37 -8.69 -9.72
C SER A 85 12.62 -8.24 -11.17
N SER A 86 12.20 -9.04 -12.16
CA SER A 86 12.51 -8.82 -13.58
C SER A 86 11.27 -8.82 -14.48
N VAL A 87 10.12 -9.28 -13.98
CA VAL A 87 8.89 -9.39 -14.77
C VAL A 87 8.17 -8.05 -14.94
N PRO A 88 7.31 -7.91 -15.97
CA PRO A 88 6.76 -6.61 -16.38
C PRO A 88 5.70 -6.02 -15.45
N TRP A 89 5.13 -6.80 -14.52
CA TRP A 89 4.10 -6.35 -13.61
C TRP A 89 4.54 -6.47 -12.16
N LEU A 90 4.22 -5.44 -11.37
CA LEU A 90 4.49 -5.40 -9.93
C LEU A 90 3.16 -5.37 -9.17
N ALA A 91 3.00 -6.29 -8.23
CA ALA A 91 1.93 -6.30 -7.25
C ALA A 91 2.52 -6.13 -5.85
N PHE A 92 2.21 -5.04 -5.16
CA PHE A 92 2.55 -4.84 -3.76
C PHE A 92 1.40 -5.38 -2.93
N VAL A 93 1.70 -6.34 -2.05
CA VAL A 93 0.69 -7.09 -1.29
C VAL A 93 1.10 -7.08 0.18
N ASN A 94 0.26 -6.59 1.05
CA ASN A 94 0.50 -6.68 2.49
C ASN A 94 0.42 -8.14 2.97
N PRO A 95 1.16 -8.52 4.02
CA PRO A 95 1.18 -9.89 4.54
C PRO A 95 -0.15 -10.33 5.18
N ASP A 96 -1.08 -9.40 5.39
CA ASP A 96 -2.44 -9.62 5.90
C ASP A 96 -3.52 -9.48 4.81
N CYS A 97 -3.14 -9.46 3.51
CA CYS A 97 -4.04 -9.54 2.38
C CYS A 97 -4.15 -10.97 1.85
N LEU A 98 -5.37 -11.50 1.85
CA LEU A 98 -5.68 -12.86 1.42
C LEU A 98 -6.25 -12.85 0.00
N VAL A 99 -5.38 -13.02 -0.99
CA VAL A 99 -5.78 -13.04 -2.39
C VAL A 99 -6.41 -14.39 -2.77
N GLU A 100 -7.37 -14.38 -3.70
CA GLU A 100 -7.87 -15.57 -4.38
C GLU A 100 -7.00 -15.90 -5.61
N VAL A 101 -7.16 -17.11 -6.15
CA VAL A 101 -6.31 -17.61 -7.24
C VAL A 101 -6.27 -16.67 -8.44
N ASP A 102 -7.37 -16.07 -8.83
CA ASP A 102 -7.52 -15.19 -10.01
C ASP A 102 -7.32 -13.69 -9.70
N THR A 103 -7.15 -13.31 -8.43
CA THR A 103 -7.14 -11.90 -7.98
C THR A 103 -6.15 -11.04 -8.76
N LEU A 104 -4.87 -11.44 -8.78
CA LEU A 104 -3.81 -10.62 -9.40
C LEU A 104 -3.92 -10.61 -10.92
N ALA A 105 -4.35 -11.72 -11.53
CA ALA A 105 -4.62 -11.80 -12.97
C ALA A 105 -5.73 -10.83 -13.39
N ARG A 106 -6.84 -10.77 -12.65
CA ARG A 106 -7.94 -9.84 -12.89
C ARG A 106 -7.55 -8.39 -12.70
N LEU A 107 -6.76 -8.06 -11.65
CA LEU A 107 -6.25 -6.70 -11.48
C LEU A 107 -5.36 -6.29 -12.65
N ARG A 108 -4.54 -7.20 -13.18
CA ARG A 108 -3.71 -6.94 -14.36
C ARG A 108 -4.58 -6.70 -15.59
N GLU A 109 -5.60 -7.51 -15.84
CA GLU A 109 -6.53 -7.32 -16.97
C GLU A 109 -7.18 -5.93 -16.93
N HIS A 110 -7.64 -5.47 -15.76
CA HIS A 110 -8.16 -4.11 -15.60
C HIS A 110 -7.11 -3.04 -15.88
N ALA A 111 -5.87 -3.25 -15.41
CA ALA A 111 -4.78 -2.31 -15.65
C ALA A 111 -4.38 -2.25 -17.14
N GLU A 112 -4.44 -3.36 -17.87
CA GLU A 112 -4.20 -3.44 -19.31
C GLU A 112 -5.29 -2.72 -20.12
N GLN A 113 -6.55 -2.86 -19.73
CA GLN A 113 -7.70 -2.19 -20.40
C GLN A 113 -7.66 -0.67 -20.22
N GLU A 114 -7.20 -0.18 -19.08
CA GLU A 114 -7.10 1.25 -18.72
C GLU A 114 -5.68 1.82 -18.91
N ALA A 115 -4.81 1.10 -19.61
CA ALA A 115 -3.39 1.41 -19.71
C ALA A 115 -3.07 2.85 -20.15
N PRO A 116 -2.12 3.51 -19.47
CA PRO A 116 -1.39 3.01 -18.30
C PRO A 116 -2.16 3.25 -16.99
N ALA A 117 -2.23 2.24 -16.13
CA ALA A 117 -2.96 2.35 -14.87
C ALA A 117 -2.26 1.67 -13.68
N LEU A 118 -2.51 2.20 -12.47
CA LEU A 118 -2.32 1.56 -11.19
C LEU A 118 -3.69 1.14 -10.67
N VAL A 119 -3.87 -0.14 -10.37
CA VAL A 119 -5.16 -0.70 -9.96
C VAL A 119 -5.04 -1.34 -8.57
N GLY A 120 -5.98 -1.03 -7.68
CA GLY A 120 -6.17 -1.66 -6.38
C GLY A 120 -7.42 -2.55 -6.36
N ALA A 121 -7.58 -3.32 -5.28
CA ALA A 121 -8.73 -4.19 -5.04
C ALA A 121 -9.79 -3.55 -4.12
N ASP A 122 -11.02 -4.09 -4.12
CA ASP A 122 -12.05 -3.81 -3.12
C ASP A 122 -11.70 -4.53 -1.81
N LEU A 123 -11.01 -3.85 -0.91
CA LEU A 123 -10.58 -4.41 0.37
C LEU A 123 -11.77 -4.50 1.34
N VAL A 124 -11.91 -5.67 1.96
CA VAL A 124 -12.90 -5.94 3.01
C VAL A 124 -12.22 -6.57 4.23
N ASP A 125 -12.81 -6.43 5.41
CA ASP A 125 -12.40 -7.22 6.56
C ASP A 125 -13.02 -8.64 6.53
N GLU A 126 -12.74 -9.44 7.54
CA GLU A 126 -13.22 -10.82 7.68
C GLU A 126 -14.76 -10.93 7.78
N ASP A 127 -15.41 -9.84 8.21
CA ASP A 127 -16.88 -9.72 8.27
C ASP A 127 -17.48 -9.20 6.96
N GLY A 128 -16.65 -8.92 5.94
CA GLY A 128 -17.05 -8.38 4.65
C GLY A 128 -17.32 -6.87 4.64
N VAL A 129 -16.94 -6.14 5.71
CA VAL A 129 -17.07 -4.70 5.78
C VAL A 129 -15.96 -4.03 4.99
N ARG A 130 -16.34 -3.13 4.06
CA ARG A 130 -15.38 -2.47 3.18
C ARG A 130 -14.41 -1.55 3.91
N ASP A 131 -13.15 -1.61 3.48
CA ASP A 131 -12.13 -0.69 3.93
C ASP A 131 -12.27 0.66 3.22
N VAL A 132 -12.56 1.70 4.00
CA VAL A 132 -12.63 3.09 3.48
C VAL A 132 -11.29 3.58 2.91
N ALA A 133 -10.16 2.94 3.26
CA ALA A 133 -8.86 3.24 2.71
C ALA A 133 -8.64 2.66 1.30
N ALA A 134 -9.47 1.72 0.85
CA ALA A 134 -9.37 1.14 -0.48
C ALA A 134 -9.55 2.18 -1.59
N ARG A 135 -10.42 3.18 -1.36
CA ARG A 135 -10.77 4.27 -2.28
C ARG A 135 -10.63 5.60 -1.60
N ARG A 136 -9.77 6.48 -2.09
CA ARG A 136 -9.51 7.76 -1.42
C ARG A 136 -9.40 8.91 -2.42
N HIS A 137 -9.82 10.08 -1.95
CA HIS A 137 -9.42 11.37 -2.52
C HIS A 137 -8.03 11.78 -2.05
N ASP A 138 -7.41 12.66 -2.80
CA ASP A 138 -6.23 13.40 -2.32
C ASP A 138 -6.60 14.27 -1.10
N PRO A 139 -5.65 14.49 -0.17
CA PRO A 139 -5.85 15.42 0.91
C PRO A 139 -6.07 16.85 0.40
N ASP A 140 -7.26 17.43 0.63
CA ASP A 140 -7.53 18.84 0.40
C ASP A 140 -7.25 19.65 1.68
N PHE A 141 -6.03 20.18 1.80
CA PHE A 141 -5.62 20.93 2.98
C PHE A 141 -6.38 22.24 3.18
N ALA A 142 -6.87 22.87 2.11
CA ALA A 142 -7.69 24.06 2.20
C ALA A 142 -9.08 23.75 2.79
N ALA A 143 -9.67 22.63 2.38
CA ALA A 143 -10.93 22.15 2.97
C ALA A 143 -10.71 21.68 4.43
N MET A 144 -9.60 21.01 4.73
CA MET A 144 -9.26 20.57 6.09
C MET A 144 -9.08 21.72 7.08
N LEU A 145 -8.56 22.86 6.62
CA LEU A 145 -8.47 24.08 7.45
C LEU A 145 -9.84 24.66 7.79
N ARG A 146 -10.84 24.46 6.92
CA ARG A 146 -12.21 24.96 7.12
C ARG A 146 -13.08 23.98 7.92
N SER A 147 -12.86 22.68 7.74
CA SER A 147 -13.67 21.64 8.36
C SER A 147 -12.86 20.37 8.67
N PRO A 148 -12.87 19.88 9.93
CA PRO A 148 -12.25 18.61 10.29
C PRO A 148 -12.83 17.40 9.52
N ALA A 149 -14.07 17.48 9.04
CA ALA A 149 -14.70 16.42 8.25
C ALA A 149 -13.98 16.16 6.91
N ALA A 150 -13.35 17.19 6.33
CA ALA A 150 -12.57 17.06 5.10
C ALA A 150 -11.29 16.20 5.26
N ALA A 151 -10.93 15.81 6.47
CA ALA A 151 -9.87 14.83 6.71
C ALA A 151 -10.30 13.38 6.44
N ARG A 152 -11.58 13.14 6.18
CA ARG A 152 -12.09 11.83 5.72
C ARG A 152 -11.86 11.77 4.21
N LEU A 153 -10.87 10.96 3.80
CA LEU A 153 -10.48 10.84 2.39
C LEU A 153 -11.24 9.74 1.64
N GLY A 154 -11.97 8.89 2.35
CA GLY A 154 -12.68 7.75 1.76
C GLY A 154 -13.71 8.18 0.71
N VAL A 155 -13.74 7.44 -0.39
CA VAL A 155 -14.72 7.56 -1.48
C VAL A 155 -15.69 6.40 -1.39
N GLU A 156 -16.99 6.68 -1.55
CA GLU A 156 -18.00 5.62 -1.60
C GLU A 156 -17.85 4.78 -2.86
N ILE A 157 -18.21 3.49 -2.75
CA ILE A 157 -18.17 2.60 -3.91
C ILE A 157 -19.27 2.97 -4.92
N ASP A 158 -18.88 3.05 -6.18
CA ASP A 158 -19.82 3.01 -7.31
C ASP A 158 -20.13 1.55 -7.65
N THR A 159 -21.26 1.06 -7.18
CA THR A 159 -21.70 -0.33 -7.40
C THR A 159 -22.10 -0.63 -8.85
N THR A 160 -22.17 0.38 -9.71
CA THR A 160 -22.50 0.23 -11.13
C THR A 160 -21.26 0.08 -12.02
N ALA A 161 -20.08 0.45 -11.50
CA ALA A 161 -18.82 0.38 -12.21
C ALA A 161 -18.01 -0.84 -11.78
N SER A 162 -17.51 -1.64 -12.72
CA SER A 162 -16.53 -2.70 -12.44
C SER A 162 -15.17 -2.14 -12.03
N LEU A 163 -14.80 -0.99 -12.62
CA LEU A 163 -13.60 -0.26 -12.34
C LEU A 163 -13.92 1.21 -11.99
N GLN A 164 -13.54 1.64 -10.80
CA GLN A 164 -13.82 2.99 -10.29
C GLN A 164 -12.55 3.83 -10.22
N HIS A 165 -12.50 4.95 -10.96
CA HIS A 165 -11.39 5.90 -10.87
C HIS A 165 -11.41 6.65 -9.55
N VAL A 166 -10.24 6.76 -8.92
CA VAL A 166 -10.04 7.42 -7.63
C VAL A 166 -8.72 8.19 -7.63
N ASP A 167 -8.53 9.06 -6.63
CA ASP A 167 -7.25 9.76 -6.51
C ASP A 167 -6.16 8.85 -5.93
N ALA A 168 -6.52 7.94 -5.04
CA ALA A 168 -5.56 6.99 -4.47
C ALA A 168 -6.24 5.68 -4.02
N VAL A 169 -5.50 4.57 -4.16
CA VAL A 169 -5.84 3.26 -3.63
C VAL A 169 -5.00 2.96 -2.38
N SER A 170 -5.37 1.93 -1.63
CA SER A 170 -4.61 1.48 -0.46
C SER A 170 -3.31 0.79 -0.86
N GLY A 171 -2.23 1.09 -0.13
CA GLY A 171 -0.96 0.36 -0.22
C GLY A 171 -1.03 -1.11 0.16
N ALA A 172 -2.15 -1.56 0.75
CA ALA A 172 -2.33 -2.95 1.15
C ALA A 172 -2.36 -3.92 -0.05
N LEU A 173 -2.96 -3.49 -1.17
CA LEU A 173 -2.87 -4.20 -2.44
C LEU A 173 -2.96 -3.23 -3.61
N MET A 174 -1.90 -3.16 -4.40
CA MET A 174 -1.84 -2.38 -5.64
C MET A 174 -1.01 -3.08 -6.70
N LEU A 175 -1.47 -3.01 -7.94
CA LEU A 175 -0.81 -3.58 -9.11
C LEU A 175 -0.61 -2.51 -10.18
N LEU A 176 0.57 -2.49 -10.79
CA LEU A 176 0.91 -1.58 -11.90
C LEU A 176 2.02 -2.16 -12.79
N PRO A 177 2.16 -1.67 -14.04
CA PRO A 177 3.29 -2.03 -14.89
C PRO A 177 4.61 -1.56 -14.26
N ARG A 178 5.65 -2.38 -14.33
CA ARG A 178 7.00 -2.05 -13.86
C ARG A 178 7.51 -0.73 -14.45
N TRP A 179 7.39 -0.55 -15.77
CA TRP A 179 7.87 0.67 -16.43
C TRP A 179 7.21 1.93 -15.88
N LEU A 180 5.92 1.85 -15.44
CA LEU A 180 5.21 2.97 -14.83
C LEU A 180 5.76 3.26 -13.42
N PHE A 181 6.01 2.20 -12.63
CA PHE A 181 6.65 2.31 -11.32
C PHE A 181 8.04 2.97 -11.41
N GLU A 182 8.85 2.51 -12.35
CA GLU A 182 10.18 3.07 -12.62
C GLU A 182 10.12 4.52 -13.11
N ARG A 183 9.18 4.84 -14.02
CA ARG A 183 8.97 6.19 -14.55
C ARG A 183 8.63 7.21 -13.46
N VAL A 184 7.87 6.82 -12.44
CA VAL A 184 7.56 7.71 -11.31
C VAL A 184 8.60 7.67 -10.20
N GLY A 185 9.66 6.85 -10.35
CA GLY A 185 10.77 6.75 -9.39
C GLY A 185 10.49 5.88 -8.17
N GLY A 186 9.55 4.92 -8.27
CA GLY A 186 9.20 4.01 -7.19
C GLY A 186 8.51 4.68 -6.01
N PHE A 187 8.49 4.04 -4.85
CA PHE A 187 8.03 4.67 -3.60
C PHE A 187 9.03 5.72 -3.11
N ASP A 188 8.53 6.85 -2.60
CA ASP A 188 9.36 7.87 -1.97
C ASP A 188 9.82 7.41 -0.58
N VAL A 189 11.11 7.09 -0.45
CA VAL A 189 11.73 6.58 0.80
C VAL A 189 11.68 7.57 1.98
N GLY A 190 11.28 8.80 1.75
CA GLY A 190 11.04 9.78 2.83
C GLY A 190 9.79 9.49 3.66
N TYR A 191 8.90 8.58 3.19
CA TYR A 191 7.81 8.01 3.96
C TYR A 191 8.26 6.69 4.58
N ARG A 192 8.28 6.63 5.91
CA ARG A 192 8.62 5.39 6.61
C ARG A 192 7.41 4.47 6.75
N LEU A 193 6.24 5.07 6.97
CA LEU A 193 4.97 4.40 7.16
C LEU A 193 3.83 5.41 6.92
N HIS A 194 2.80 5.04 6.15
CA HIS A 194 1.64 5.83 5.74
C HIS A 194 1.93 7.03 4.83
N ALA A 195 1.01 7.28 3.93
CA ALA A 195 1.00 8.29 2.88
C ALA A 195 1.98 8.06 1.71
N GLU A 196 2.81 7.01 1.73
CA GLU A 196 3.62 6.58 0.58
C GLU A 196 2.75 6.14 -0.59
N ASP A 197 1.60 5.53 -0.30
CA ASP A 197 0.61 5.11 -1.29
C ASP A 197 -0.12 6.31 -1.93
N LEU A 198 -0.51 7.31 -1.13
CA LEU A 198 -1.04 8.58 -1.63
C LEU A 198 -0.03 9.30 -2.55
N ASP A 199 1.24 9.33 -2.13
CA ASP A 199 2.32 9.93 -2.91
C ASP A 199 2.54 9.19 -4.24
N LEU A 200 2.60 7.87 -4.23
CA LEU A 200 2.77 7.06 -5.44
C LEU A 200 1.60 7.27 -6.40
N CYS A 201 0.36 7.17 -5.92
CA CYS A 201 -0.84 7.38 -6.72
C CYS A 201 -0.88 8.79 -7.34
N ARG A 202 -0.48 9.81 -6.59
CA ARG A 202 -0.41 11.19 -7.10
C ARG A 202 0.62 11.30 -8.24
N ARG A 203 1.84 10.77 -8.07
CA ARG A 203 2.88 10.80 -9.11
C ARG A 203 2.49 9.98 -10.34
N VAL A 204 1.78 8.88 -10.17
CA VAL A 204 1.21 8.09 -11.27
C VAL A 204 0.24 8.95 -12.09
N ARG A 205 -0.66 9.68 -11.44
CA ARG A 205 -1.59 10.59 -12.13
C ARG A 205 -0.89 11.80 -12.76
N ASP A 206 0.13 12.34 -12.10
CA ASP A 206 0.91 13.49 -12.61
C ASP A 206 1.66 13.17 -13.93
N VAL A 207 1.94 11.89 -14.23
CA VAL A 207 2.49 11.44 -15.53
C VAL A 207 1.42 11.04 -16.55
N GLY A 208 0.14 11.28 -16.25
CA GLY A 208 -1.00 11.03 -17.14
C GLY A 208 -1.54 9.61 -17.10
N ALA A 209 -1.08 8.76 -16.17
CA ALA A 209 -1.64 7.44 -15.94
C ALA A 209 -2.88 7.50 -15.03
N ARG A 210 -3.66 6.42 -14.99
CA ARG A 210 -4.88 6.33 -14.20
C ARG A 210 -4.64 5.62 -12.88
N VAL A 211 -5.48 5.90 -11.88
CA VAL A 211 -5.56 5.18 -10.62
C VAL A 211 -7.00 4.75 -10.42
N ALA A 212 -7.21 3.47 -10.18
CA ALA A 212 -8.56 2.90 -10.08
C ALA A 212 -8.63 1.74 -9.09
N VAL A 213 -9.83 1.43 -8.63
CA VAL A 213 -10.16 0.22 -7.85
C VAL A 213 -11.04 -0.69 -8.69
N ALA A 214 -10.67 -1.96 -8.79
CA ALA A 214 -11.52 -3.00 -9.37
C ALA A 214 -12.59 -3.40 -8.33
N ASN A 215 -13.81 -2.88 -8.49
CA ASN A 215 -14.88 -3.02 -7.50
C ASN A 215 -15.39 -4.45 -7.35
N GLU A 216 -15.19 -5.30 -8.35
CA GLU A 216 -15.58 -6.70 -8.36
C GLU A 216 -14.45 -7.65 -7.91
N VAL A 217 -13.21 -7.15 -7.75
CA VAL A 217 -12.08 -7.90 -7.23
C VAL A 217 -11.97 -7.66 -5.74
N ARG A 218 -12.63 -8.51 -4.96
CA ARG A 218 -12.69 -8.39 -3.50
C ARG A 218 -11.53 -9.16 -2.85
N VAL A 219 -10.86 -8.52 -1.88
CA VAL A 219 -9.76 -9.12 -1.13
C VAL A 219 -9.96 -8.91 0.35
N VAL A 220 -9.84 -9.98 1.13
CA VAL A 220 -9.86 -9.92 2.60
C VAL A 220 -8.54 -9.33 3.09
N HIS A 221 -8.63 -8.26 3.85
CA HIS A 221 -7.52 -7.60 4.52
C HIS A 221 -7.71 -7.73 6.04
N VAL A 222 -6.96 -8.66 6.66
CA VAL A 222 -7.05 -8.97 8.09
C VAL A 222 -6.40 -7.84 8.88
N ARG A 223 -7.22 -6.84 9.26
CA ARG A 223 -6.73 -5.58 9.82
C ARG A 223 -6.04 -5.71 11.17
N GLY A 224 -4.96 -4.96 11.31
CA GLY A 224 -4.42 -4.58 12.62
C GLY A 224 -3.32 -5.48 13.16
N VAL A 225 -2.84 -6.48 12.41
CA VAL A 225 -1.75 -7.34 12.86
C VAL A 225 -0.47 -6.51 13.08
N SER A 226 -0.03 -5.78 12.06
CA SER A 226 1.25 -5.03 12.11
C SER A 226 1.21 -3.68 12.87
N SER A 227 0.02 -3.14 13.18
CA SER A 227 -0.11 -1.77 13.73
C SER A 227 -0.50 -1.70 15.21
N ARG A 228 -0.92 -2.81 15.82
CA ARG A 228 -1.44 -2.84 17.22
C ARG A 228 -0.36 -2.56 18.26
N SER A 229 0.87 -2.97 18.02
CA SER A 229 1.94 -2.92 19.04
C SER A 229 2.50 -1.52 19.30
N ARG A 230 2.38 -0.57 18.33
CA ARG A 230 3.02 0.76 18.41
C ARG A 230 2.11 1.92 17.99
N PRO A 231 0.97 2.14 18.67
CA PRO A 231 -0.06 3.08 18.21
C PRO A 231 0.42 4.54 18.10
N VAL A 232 1.26 5.01 19.02
CA VAL A 232 1.83 6.37 18.97
C VAL A 232 2.80 6.52 17.80
N PHE A 233 3.63 5.51 17.53
CA PHE A 233 4.54 5.49 16.38
C PHE A 233 3.76 5.59 15.06
N VAL A 234 2.69 4.82 14.92
CA VAL A 234 1.80 4.85 13.75
C VAL A 234 1.20 6.24 13.57
N GLU A 235 0.63 6.85 14.63
CA GLU A 235 0.05 8.19 14.56
C GLU A 235 1.10 9.27 14.23
N TRP A 236 2.31 9.17 14.77
CA TRP A 236 3.42 10.06 14.41
C TRP A 236 3.72 10.02 12.92
N HIS A 237 3.85 8.80 12.35
CA HIS A 237 4.16 8.65 10.93
C HIS A 237 3.03 9.08 10.03
N LYS A 238 1.76 8.89 10.40
CA LYS A 238 0.60 9.46 9.69
C LYS A 238 0.68 10.98 9.58
N HIS A 239 0.96 11.65 10.70
CA HIS A 239 1.04 13.11 10.72
C HIS A 239 2.28 13.63 9.96
N ARG A 240 3.43 12.96 10.14
CA ARG A 240 4.66 13.27 9.39
C ARG A 240 4.47 13.02 7.88
N GLY A 241 3.84 11.93 7.51
CA GLY A 241 3.54 11.60 6.11
C GLY A 241 2.63 12.64 5.46
N LEU A 242 1.56 13.04 6.15
CA LEU A 242 0.66 14.08 5.68
C LEU A 242 1.36 15.44 5.51
N TRP A 243 2.25 15.81 6.45
CA TRP A 243 3.07 17.02 6.34
C TRP A 243 4.06 16.93 5.16
N ARG A 244 4.70 15.77 4.94
CA ARG A 244 5.57 15.55 3.78
C ARG A 244 4.80 15.67 2.46
N TYR A 245 3.61 15.07 2.37
CA TYR A 245 2.74 15.15 1.20
C TYR A 245 2.37 16.62 0.89
N PHE A 246 1.92 17.37 1.90
CA PHE A 246 1.68 18.81 1.75
C PHE A 246 2.91 19.56 1.27
N GLY A 247 4.07 19.31 1.88
CA GLY A 247 5.34 19.94 1.52
C GLY A 247 5.74 19.72 0.07
N LYS A 248 5.48 18.51 -0.44
CA LYS A 248 5.85 18.10 -1.80
C LYS A 248 4.91 18.65 -2.86
N PHE A 249 3.60 18.56 -2.66
CA PHE A 249 2.62 18.80 -3.70
C PHE A 249 1.90 20.14 -3.59
N GLU A 250 1.71 20.68 -2.38
CA GLU A 250 0.89 21.86 -2.13
C GLU A 250 1.70 23.10 -1.68
N ALA A 251 2.63 22.92 -0.75
CA ALA A 251 3.34 24.03 -0.12
C ALA A 251 4.06 24.97 -1.11
N PRO A 252 4.64 24.50 -2.24
CA PRO A 252 5.30 25.42 -3.18
C PRO A 252 4.39 26.50 -3.76
N ARG A 253 3.08 26.22 -3.82
CA ARG A 253 2.05 27.12 -4.37
C ARG A 253 1.29 27.92 -3.30
N ARG A 254 1.68 27.80 -2.01
CA ARG A 254 0.96 28.39 -0.86
C ARG A 254 1.80 29.46 -0.17
N SER A 255 1.11 30.48 0.36
CA SER A 255 1.76 31.51 1.18
C SER A 255 2.32 30.94 2.49
N GLY A 256 3.29 31.64 3.10
CA GLY A 256 3.86 31.25 4.38
C GLY A 256 2.81 31.11 5.50
N PHE A 257 1.79 31.97 5.49
CA PHE A 257 0.69 31.87 6.45
C PHE A 257 -0.12 30.58 6.29
N VAL A 258 -0.49 30.18 5.07
CA VAL A 258 -1.20 28.92 4.82
C VAL A 258 -0.34 27.74 5.22
N ARG A 259 0.97 27.78 4.92
CA ARG A 259 1.90 26.72 5.35
C ARG A 259 1.96 26.57 6.86
N ALA A 260 2.03 27.68 7.60
CA ALA A 260 2.01 27.68 9.06
C ALA A 260 0.67 27.16 9.61
N ALA A 261 -0.46 27.56 9.01
CA ALA A 261 -1.79 27.09 9.40
C ALA A 261 -1.95 25.57 9.19
N VAL A 262 -1.50 25.03 8.05
CA VAL A 262 -1.52 23.58 7.78
C VAL A 262 -0.60 22.82 8.75
N PHE A 263 0.60 23.34 9.03
CA PHE A 263 1.48 22.77 10.04
C PHE A 263 0.78 22.67 11.39
N ALA A 264 0.23 23.79 11.87
CA ALA A 264 -0.48 23.84 13.14
C ALA A 264 -1.68 22.88 13.16
N MET A 265 -2.49 22.84 12.09
CA MET A 265 -3.62 21.92 11.97
C MET A 265 -3.20 20.45 12.10
N ILE A 266 -2.13 20.04 11.42
CA ILE A 266 -1.64 18.65 11.47
C ILE A 266 -1.13 18.34 12.89
N TRP A 267 -0.24 19.17 13.44
CA TRP A 267 0.49 18.83 14.66
C TRP A 267 -0.30 19.08 15.95
N VAL A 268 -1.25 20.02 15.97
CA VAL A 268 -2.18 20.17 17.12
C VAL A 268 -3.08 18.95 17.29
N ARG A 269 -3.40 18.24 16.21
CA ARG A 269 -4.22 17.02 16.27
C ARG A 269 -3.46 15.82 16.79
N PHE A 270 -2.13 15.80 16.66
CA PHE A 270 -1.30 14.65 17.00
C PHE A 270 -1.48 14.16 18.46
N PRO A 271 -1.37 14.99 19.52
CA PRO A 271 -1.50 14.50 20.90
C PRO A 271 -2.88 13.86 21.16
N PHE A 272 -3.95 14.42 20.60
CA PHE A 272 -5.30 13.86 20.75
C PHE A 272 -5.45 12.52 20.00
N ALA A 273 -4.87 12.40 18.81
CA ALA A 273 -4.87 11.17 18.03
C ALA A 273 -4.06 10.08 18.74
N ALA A 274 -2.87 10.41 19.24
CA ALA A 274 -2.01 9.51 19.99
C ALA A 274 -2.68 9.00 21.27
N LEU A 275 -3.28 9.90 22.05
CA LEU A 275 -4.03 9.52 23.26
C LEU A 275 -5.21 8.58 22.94
N ARG A 276 -5.98 8.91 21.90
CA ARG A 276 -7.11 8.06 21.46
C ARG A 276 -6.63 6.67 20.98
N ALA A 277 -5.49 6.62 20.28
CA ALA A 277 -4.90 5.36 19.82
C ALA A 277 -4.45 4.49 21.01
N LEU A 278 -3.81 5.06 22.03
CA LEU A 278 -3.43 4.36 23.25
C LEU A 278 -4.66 3.79 24.00
N LEU A 279 -5.73 4.56 24.11
CA LEU A 279 -6.96 4.12 24.81
C LEU A 279 -7.70 3.00 24.05
N ARG A 280 -7.54 2.88 22.73
CA ARG A 280 -8.12 1.78 21.94
C ARG A 280 -7.34 0.47 22.08
N THR A 281 -6.03 0.54 22.29
CA THR A 281 -5.17 -0.65 22.44
C THR A 281 -5.32 -1.32 23.81
N GLN A 282 -5.90 -0.61 24.80
CA GLN A 282 -6.15 -1.14 26.14
C GLN A 282 -7.53 -1.81 26.30
N ARG A 283 -8.36 -1.83 25.26
CA ARG A 283 -9.66 -2.51 25.21
C ARG A 283 -9.62 -3.74 24.32
#